data_fcbc9d57246e0b7b1dfb9a2c88ccd8fe
#
_entry.id   fcbc9d57246e0b7b1dfb9a2c88ccd8fe
#
_cell.length_a   1.000
_cell.length_b   1.000
_cell.length_c   1.000
_cell.angle_alpha   90.00
_cell.angle_beta   90.00
_cell.angle_gamma   90.00
#
_symmetry.space_group_name_H-M   'P 1'
#
loop_
_entity.id
_entity.type
_entity.pdbx_description
1 polymer ?
#
loop_
_entity_poly.entity_id
_entity_poly.type
_entity_poly.pdbx_seq_one_letter_code
_entity_poly.pdbx_strand_id
1 'polypeptide(L)'
;MKNYWDKGISFEEYLEIGKKRLENPTTQQEIDFKQYYELGLQRIDRTLKKYVPNEDQLKELEAKNFDGKILIISEVWCGDASATVPALVKFFEGKNEVKIFLRDNDKSLINQFLTNGTESIPKVVILDKDFNVKNSWGPRPQYGKELLMKHKADPEGYPKDNFYNDLQIYYAKNRGKDAVQEILELL
;
A
#
# COMPACT_ATOMS: atom_id res chain seq x y z
N MET A 1 14.74 1.96 12.73
CA MET A 1 13.90 2.51 11.63
C MET A 1 13.81 4.04 11.61
N LYS A 2 14.23 4.75 12.66
CA LYS A 2 14.06 6.20 12.79
C LYS A 2 14.52 6.99 11.55
N ASN A 3 15.71 6.71 11.02
CA ASN A 3 16.22 7.42 9.82
C ASN A 3 15.32 7.29 8.58
N TYR A 4 14.63 6.16 8.40
CA TYR A 4 13.66 5.98 7.31
C TYR A 4 12.35 6.68 7.61
N TRP A 5 11.93 6.65 8.86
CA TRP A 5 10.76 7.42 9.32
C TRP A 5 10.93 8.92 9.09
N ASP A 6 12.10 9.46 9.43
CA ASP A 6 12.40 10.89 9.27
C ASP A 6 12.42 11.33 7.79
N LYS A 7 12.77 10.41 6.88
CA LYS A 7 12.70 10.60 5.42
C LYS A 7 11.31 10.31 4.82
N GLY A 8 10.42 9.72 5.59
CA GLY A 8 9.05 9.43 5.17
C GLY A 8 8.25 10.71 4.99
N ILE A 9 7.41 10.74 3.97
CA ILE A 9 6.57 11.88 3.55
C ILE A 9 5.12 11.68 4.00
N SER A 10 4.35 12.76 4.00
CA SER A 10 2.91 12.70 4.21
C SER A 10 2.18 12.09 3.00
N PHE A 11 0.91 11.75 3.19
CA PHE A 11 0.10 11.24 2.09
C PHE A 11 -0.20 12.33 1.05
N GLU A 12 -0.34 13.58 1.47
CA GLU A 12 -0.52 14.73 0.59
C GLU A 12 0.70 14.91 -0.31
N GLU A 13 1.91 14.89 0.27
CA GLU A 13 3.16 14.98 -0.48
C GLU A 13 3.32 13.80 -1.46
N TYR A 14 2.91 12.58 -1.05
CA TYR A 14 2.91 11.41 -1.93
C TYR A 14 2.02 11.62 -3.16
N LEU A 15 0.82 12.18 -2.99
CA LEU A 15 -0.08 12.49 -4.10
C LEU A 15 0.47 13.60 -5.00
N GLU A 16 1.07 14.66 -4.43
CA GLU A 16 1.68 15.75 -5.18
C GLU A 16 2.86 15.27 -6.04
N ILE A 17 3.72 14.41 -5.48
CA ILE A 17 4.81 13.76 -6.23
C ILE A 17 4.26 12.94 -7.38
N GLY A 18 3.21 12.15 -7.15
CA GLY A 18 2.56 11.36 -8.20
C GLY A 18 2.02 12.22 -9.34
N LYS A 19 1.33 13.32 -9.02
CA LYS A 19 0.81 14.27 -10.00
C LYS A 19 1.96 14.93 -10.78
N LYS A 20 3.01 15.39 -10.09
CA LYS A 20 4.18 16.00 -10.70
C LYS A 20 4.89 15.07 -11.67
N ARG A 21 5.07 13.79 -11.30
CA ARG A 21 5.68 12.77 -12.18
C ARG A 21 4.81 12.45 -13.39
N LEU A 22 3.47 12.49 -13.25
CA LEU A 22 2.55 12.33 -14.37
C LEU A 22 2.61 13.50 -15.35
N GLU A 23 2.59 14.73 -14.84
CA GLU A 23 2.52 15.97 -15.65
C GLU A 23 3.87 16.33 -16.27
N ASN A 24 4.96 16.16 -15.51
CA ASN A 24 6.31 16.56 -15.88
C ASN A 24 7.31 15.43 -15.55
N PRO A 25 7.27 14.31 -16.28
CA PRO A 25 8.20 13.20 -16.04
C PRO A 25 9.65 13.63 -16.31
N THR A 26 10.55 13.27 -15.41
CA THR A 26 11.97 13.64 -15.46
C THR A 26 12.91 12.46 -15.73
N THR A 27 12.40 11.23 -15.63
CA THR A 27 13.15 10.01 -15.87
C THR A 27 12.48 9.15 -16.93
N GLN A 28 13.25 8.25 -17.58
CA GLN A 28 12.69 7.30 -18.54
C GLN A 28 11.60 6.42 -17.89
N GLN A 29 11.80 5.97 -16.65
CA GLN A 29 10.80 5.19 -15.92
C GLN A 29 9.48 5.96 -15.75
N GLU A 30 9.55 7.25 -15.42
CA GLU A 30 8.34 8.08 -15.26
C GLU A 30 7.59 8.24 -16.59
N ILE A 31 8.32 8.36 -17.70
CA ILE A 31 7.74 8.39 -19.06
C ILE A 31 7.05 7.06 -19.38
N ASP A 32 7.75 5.94 -19.18
CA ASP A 32 7.24 4.60 -19.46
C ASP A 32 6.03 4.24 -18.56
N PHE A 33 6.00 4.77 -17.34
CA PHE A 33 4.96 4.48 -16.36
C PHE A 33 3.84 5.54 -16.30
N LYS A 34 3.80 6.49 -17.24
CA LYS A 34 2.81 7.57 -17.28
C LYS A 34 1.37 7.05 -17.11
N GLN A 35 1.00 6.01 -17.88
CA GLN A 35 -0.31 5.38 -17.79
C GLN A 35 -0.60 4.81 -16.39
N TYR A 36 0.39 4.24 -15.75
CA TYR A 36 0.23 3.67 -14.40
C TYR A 36 0.09 4.75 -13.33
N TYR A 37 0.77 5.91 -13.46
CA TYR A 37 0.55 7.08 -12.60
C TYR A 37 -0.88 7.61 -12.73
N GLU A 38 -1.37 7.77 -13.95
CA GLU A 38 -2.74 8.23 -14.21
C GLU A 38 -3.78 7.30 -13.58
N LEU A 39 -3.70 6.00 -13.85
CA LEU A 39 -4.59 4.99 -13.28
C LEU A 39 -4.47 4.92 -11.75
N GLY A 40 -3.25 5.04 -11.22
CA GLY A 40 -2.98 5.05 -9.79
C GLY A 40 -3.69 6.20 -9.09
N LEU A 41 -3.53 7.43 -9.58
CA LEU A 41 -4.18 8.63 -9.03
C LEU A 41 -5.72 8.55 -9.11
N GLN A 42 -6.27 8.08 -10.24
CA GLN A 42 -7.72 7.88 -10.39
C GLN A 42 -8.27 6.87 -9.38
N ARG A 43 -7.55 5.76 -9.14
CA ARG A 43 -7.95 4.71 -8.18
C ARG A 43 -7.85 5.22 -6.75
N ILE A 44 -6.80 5.96 -6.41
CA ILE A 44 -6.63 6.59 -5.10
C ILE A 44 -7.79 7.54 -4.82
N ASP A 45 -8.11 8.45 -5.75
CA ASP A 45 -9.23 9.39 -5.62
C ASP A 45 -10.56 8.65 -5.40
N ARG A 46 -10.82 7.59 -6.19
CA ARG A 46 -12.01 6.75 -6.01
C ARG A 46 -12.07 6.10 -4.64
N THR A 47 -10.92 5.60 -4.14
CA THR A 47 -10.85 4.97 -2.82
C THR A 47 -11.12 5.99 -1.73
N LEU A 48 -10.50 7.16 -1.77
CA LEU A 48 -10.73 8.24 -0.80
C LEU A 48 -12.19 8.68 -0.74
N LYS A 49 -12.88 8.75 -1.90
CA LYS A 49 -14.30 9.12 -1.96
C LYS A 49 -15.25 8.06 -1.43
N LYS A 50 -14.85 6.79 -1.45
CA LYS A 50 -15.75 5.66 -1.13
C LYS A 50 -15.40 4.92 0.14
N TYR A 51 -14.21 5.12 0.67
CA TYR A 51 -13.76 4.44 1.87
C TYR A 51 -14.45 5.01 3.11
N VAL A 52 -15.03 4.12 3.89
CA VAL A 52 -15.56 4.41 5.22
C VAL A 52 -14.94 3.40 6.18
N PRO A 53 -14.28 3.85 7.25
CA PRO A 53 -13.75 2.95 8.27
C PRO A 53 -14.83 2.04 8.84
N ASN A 54 -14.51 0.77 9.02
CA ASN A 54 -15.42 -0.19 9.64
C ASN A 54 -15.40 0.00 11.17
N GLU A 55 -16.57 0.13 11.79
CA GLU A 55 -16.70 0.40 13.23
C GLU A 55 -16.11 -0.70 14.12
N ASP A 56 -16.24 -1.97 13.73
CA ASP A 56 -15.69 -3.07 14.53
C ASP A 56 -14.16 -3.10 14.46
N GLN A 57 -13.59 -2.77 13.29
CA GLN A 57 -12.13 -2.60 13.14
C GLN A 57 -11.61 -1.41 13.94
N LEU A 58 -12.37 -0.31 14.03
CA LEU A 58 -12.01 0.83 14.88
C LEU A 58 -12.01 0.45 16.35
N LYS A 59 -13.03 -0.29 16.82
CA LYS A 59 -13.07 -0.82 18.20
C LYS A 59 -11.91 -1.78 18.47
N GLU A 60 -11.57 -2.63 17.51
CA GLU A 60 -10.42 -3.53 17.62
C GLU A 60 -9.11 -2.75 17.77
N LEU A 61 -8.88 -1.70 16.97
CA LEU A 61 -7.71 -0.84 17.09
C LEU A 61 -7.64 -0.18 18.49
N GLU A 62 -8.77 0.34 18.98
CA GLU A 62 -8.86 0.94 20.32
C GLU A 62 -8.53 -0.08 21.41
N ALA A 63 -9.07 -1.30 21.33
CA ALA A 63 -8.81 -2.37 22.29
C ALA A 63 -7.33 -2.81 22.33
N LYS A 64 -6.63 -2.72 21.20
CA LYS A 64 -5.20 -3.04 21.11
C LYS A 64 -4.28 -1.99 21.76
N ASN A 65 -4.79 -0.77 22.02
CA ASN A 65 -4.00 0.36 22.57
C ASN A 65 -2.67 0.57 21.83
N PHE A 66 -2.68 0.42 20.49
CA PHE A 66 -1.48 0.55 19.68
C PHE A 66 -1.03 2.01 19.62
N ASP A 67 0.10 2.31 20.27
CA ASP A 67 0.74 3.64 20.34
C ASP A 67 1.90 3.81 19.34
N GLY A 68 2.05 2.85 18.42
CA GLY A 68 3.12 2.82 17.45
C GLY A 68 2.83 3.64 16.19
N LYS A 69 3.65 3.39 15.16
CA LYS A 69 3.67 4.14 13.90
C LYS A 69 3.58 3.19 12.70
N ILE A 70 3.03 3.69 11.60
CA ILE A 70 2.88 2.95 10.35
C ILE A 70 3.75 3.60 9.25
N LEU A 71 4.76 2.87 8.76
CA LEU A 71 5.59 3.29 7.63
C LEU A 71 5.23 2.44 6.41
N ILE A 72 4.78 3.09 5.33
CA ILE A 72 4.35 2.40 4.11
C ILE A 72 5.37 2.63 2.99
N ILE A 73 6.03 1.58 2.52
CA ILE A 73 6.89 1.63 1.33
C ILE A 73 6.01 1.48 0.10
N SER A 74 5.98 2.48 -0.77
CA SER A 74 5.02 2.53 -1.87
C SER A 74 5.50 3.35 -3.05
N GLU A 75 4.75 3.26 -4.17
CA GLU A 75 4.80 4.16 -5.32
C GLU A 75 3.38 4.40 -5.86
N VAL A 76 3.12 5.61 -6.37
CA VAL A 76 1.78 6.00 -6.87
C VAL A 76 1.36 5.17 -8.08
N TRP A 77 2.30 4.76 -8.92
CA TRP A 77 2.06 3.93 -10.10
C TRP A 77 1.67 2.47 -9.76
N CYS A 78 1.83 2.03 -8.52
CA CYS A 78 1.54 0.65 -8.14
C CYS A 78 0.03 0.39 -7.99
N GLY A 79 -0.47 -0.60 -8.74
CA GLY A 79 -1.89 -0.96 -8.75
C GLY A 79 -2.41 -1.49 -7.40
N ASP A 80 -1.60 -2.24 -6.65
CA ASP A 80 -1.95 -2.72 -5.31
C ASP A 80 -1.94 -1.56 -4.30
N ALA A 81 -0.97 -0.64 -4.42
CA ALA A 81 -0.85 0.52 -3.55
C ALA A 81 -2.03 1.49 -3.70
N SER A 82 -2.50 1.70 -4.94
CA SER A 82 -3.60 2.63 -5.23
C SER A 82 -4.92 2.28 -4.55
N ALA A 83 -5.13 1.00 -4.21
CA ALA A 83 -6.30 0.54 -3.47
C ALA A 83 -6.07 0.49 -1.96
N THR A 84 -4.84 0.17 -1.54
CA THR A 84 -4.52 -0.16 -0.14
C THR A 84 -4.07 1.07 0.65
N VAL A 85 -3.13 1.85 0.11
CA VAL A 85 -2.53 2.99 0.83
C VAL A 85 -3.57 4.03 1.27
N PRO A 86 -4.49 4.52 0.40
CA PRO A 86 -5.48 5.50 0.82
C PRO A 86 -6.45 4.98 1.88
N ALA A 87 -6.79 3.68 1.86
CA ALA A 87 -7.63 3.06 2.87
C ALA A 87 -6.93 3.01 4.23
N LEU A 88 -5.64 2.64 4.26
CA LEU A 88 -4.85 2.61 5.49
C LEU A 88 -4.65 4.00 6.08
N VAL A 89 -4.30 4.99 5.25
CA VAL A 89 -4.16 6.38 5.70
C VAL A 89 -5.46 6.88 6.35
N LYS A 90 -6.60 6.64 5.70
CA LYS A 90 -7.91 7.02 6.24
C LYS A 90 -8.29 6.26 7.51
N PHE A 91 -7.93 4.99 7.62
CA PHE A 91 -8.23 4.18 8.79
C PHE A 91 -7.48 4.66 10.05
N PHE A 92 -6.19 4.98 9.89
CA PHE A 92 -5.34 5.43 10.99
C PHE A 92 -5.41 6.94 11.24
N GLU A 93 -6.14 7.71 10.41
CA GLU A 93 -6.27 9.17 10.54
C GLU A 93 -6.74 9.58 11.93
N GLY A 94 -5.99 10.45 12.60
CA GLY A 94 -6.27 10.91 13.97
C GLY A 94 -6.01 9.88 15.09
N LYS A 95 -5.48 8.69 14.75
CA LYS A 95 -5.19 7.61 15.71
C LYS A 95 -3.69 7.30 15.78
N ASN A 96 -3.08 7.01 14.67
CA ASN A 96 -1.64 6.70 14.59
C ASN A 96 -0.99 7.50 13.47
N GLU A 97 0.28 7.82 13.64
CA GLU A 97 1.06 8.46 12.59
C GLU A 97 1.32 7.47 11.43
N VAL A 98 1.00 7.92 10.21
CA VAL A 98 1.30 7.19 8.98
C VAL A 98 2.22 8.03 8.12
N LYS A 99 3.32 7.43 7.66
CA LYS A 99 4.21 8.04 6.66
C LYS A 99 4.43 7.09 5.50
N ILE A 100 4.74 7.67 4.35
CA ILE A 100 5.04 6.93 3.12
C ILE A 100 6.50 7.11 2.76
N PHE A 101 7.16 6.02 2.40
CA PHE A 101 8.54 6.00 1.92
C PHE A 101 8.53 5.57 0.45
N LEU A 102 9.06 6.43 -0.43
CA LEU A 102 9.09 6.14 -1.87
C LEU A 102 10.19 5.11 -2.17
N ARG A 103 9.77 3.90 -2.61
CA ARG A 103 10.66 2.77 -2.91
C ARG A 103 11.71 3.10 -3.96
N ASP A 104 11.31 3.80 -5.02
CA ASP A 104 12.17 4.02 -6.18
C ASP A 104 13.22 5.12 -5.94
N ASN A 105 13.02 5.96 -4.91
CA ASN A 105 14.01 6.96 -4.51
C ASN A 105 15.17 6.34 -3.70
N ASP A 106 14.88 5.34 -2.89
CA ASP A 106 15.89 4.66 -2.04
C ASP A 106 15.43 3.22 -1.74
N LYS A 107 16.04 2.24 -2.40
CA LYS A 107 15.70 0.82 -2.24
C LYS A 107 16.24 0.18 -0.97
N SER A 108 17.06 0.87 -0.20
CA SER A 108 17.69 0.31 1.01
C SER A 108 16.68 -0.13 2.07
N LEU A 109 15.50 0.51 2.12
CA LEU A 109 14.44 0.10 3.03
C LEU A 109 13.71 -1.15 2.54
N ILE A 110 13.25 -1.17 1.27
CA ILE A 110 12.50 -2.33 0.75
C ILE A 110 13.36 -3.61 0.74
N ASN A 111 14.66 -3.49 0.57
CA ASN A 111 15.59 -4.61 0.61
C ASN A 111 15.64 -5.32 1.97
N GLN A 112 15.18 -4.67 3.04
CA GLN A 112 15.02 -5.29 4.37
C GLN A 112 13.68 -6.04 4.53
N PHE A 113 12.74 -5.87 3.58
CA PHE A 113 11.37 -6.39 3.66
C PHE A 113 10.92 -7.08 2.37
N LEU A 114 11.81 -7.78 1.71
CA LEU A 114 11.51 -8.49 0.46
C LEU A 114 10.36 -9.49 0.63
N THR A 115 9.54 -9.63 -0.41
CA THR A 115 8.48 -10.64 -0.48
C THR A 115 8.91 -11.70 -1.48
N ASN A 116 9.25 -12.90 -1.02
CA ASN A 116 9.79 -13.99 -1.85
C ASN A 116 10.97 -13.52 -2.74
N GLY A 117 11.89 -12.74 -2.15
CA GLY A 117 13.07 -12.22 -2.84
C GLY A 117 12.80 -11.04 -3.78
N THR A 118 11.59 -10.48 -3.80
CA THR A 118 11.21 -9.35 -4.67
C THR A 118 10.89 -8.08 -3.88
N GLU A 119 11.18 -6.92 -4.49
CA GLU A 119 10.88 -5.58 -3.95
C GLU A 119 9.40 -5.21 -4.11
N SER A 120 8.49 -6.11 -3.73
CA SER A 120 7.05 -5.94 -3.94
C SER A 120 6.46 -4.87 -3.02
N ILE A 121 5.60 -4.01 -3.55
CA ILE A 121 4.91 -2.92 -2.86
C ILE A 121 3.39 -3.00 -3.08
N PRO A 122 2.57 -2.39 -2.17
CA PRO A 122 2.97 -1.70 -0.95
C PRO A 122 3.53 -2.66 0.11
N LYS A 123 4.47 -2.19 0.91
CA LYS A 123 4.94 -2.90 2.10
C LYS A 123 4.70 -1.99 3.31
N VAL A 124 3.90 -2.46 4.24
CA VAL A 124 3.61 -1.78 5.52
C VAL A 124 4.58 -2.29 6.57
N VAL A 125 5.30 -1.41 7.21
CA VAL A 125 6.19 -1.69 8.34
C VAL A 125 5.54 -1.11 9.59
N ILE A 126 5.23 -1.97 10.53
CA ILE A 126 4.62 -1.62 11.82
C ILE A 126 5.74 -1.37 12.82
N LEU A 127 5.79 -0.19 13.38
CA LEU A 127 6.81 0.25 14.32
C LEU A 127 6.19 0.49 15.69
N ASP A 128 6.95 0.22 16.75
CA ASP A 128 6.61 0.73 18.08
C ASP A 128 6.89 2.25 18.18
N LYS A 129 6.60 2.84 19.34
CA LYS A 129 6.87 4.26 19.61
C LYS A 129 8.36 4.65 19.49
N ASP A 130 9.25 3.69 19.72
CA ASP A 130 10.72 3.86 19.70
C ASP A 130 11.33 3.51 18.34
N PHE A 131 10.50 3.35 17.31
CA PHE A 131 10.89 3.01 15.92
C PHE A 131 11.48 1.61 15.73
N ASN A 132 11.25 0.66 16.64
CA ASN A 132 11.60 -0.73 16.40
C ASN A 132 10.52 -1.41 15.56
N VAL A 133 10.94 -2.30 14.66
CA VAL A 133 10.01 -3.09 13.82
C VAL A 133 9.29 -4.12 14.70
N LYS A 134 7.99 -4.06 14.71
CA LYS A 134 7.11 -5.07 15.31
C LYS A 134 6.72 -6.15 14.31
N ASN A 135 6.24 -5.71 13.16
CA ASN A 135 5.77 -6.59 12.10
C ASN A 135 5.87 -5.92 10.73
N SER A 136 5.58 -6.67 9.66
CA SER A 136 5.37 -6.10 8.33
C SER A 136 4.28 -6.85 7.58
N TRP A 137 3.59 -6.13 6.67
CA TRP A 137 2.52 -6.65 5.85
C TRP A 137 2.69 -6.25 4.38
N GLY A 138 2.12 -7.03 3.48
CA GLY A 138 2.04 -6.72 2.05
C GLY A 138 2.64 -7.80 1.15
N PRO A 139 2.59 -7.62 -0.19
CA PRO A 139 2.09 -6.41 -0.87
C PRO A 139 0.57 -6.34 -1.03
N ARG A 140 -0.17 -7.40 -0.72
CA ARG A 140 -1.63 -7.47 -0.90
C ARG A 140 -2.29 -8.37 0.12
N PRO A 141 -3.62 -8.23 0.33
CA PRO A 141 -4.40 -9.13 1.18
C PRO A 141 -4.35 -10.59 0.70
N GLN A 142 -4.69 -11.49 1.59
CA GLN A 142 -4.63 -12.94 1.37
C GLN A 142 -5.37 -13.36 0.10
N TYR A 143 -6.58 -12.83 -0.15
CA TYR A 143 -7.32 -13.12 -1.38
C TYR A 143 -6.55 -12.73 -2.65
N GLY A 144 -5.86 -11.58 -2.64
CA GLY A 144 -5.01 -11.16 -3.76
C GLY A 144 -3.79 -12.07 -3.95
N LYS A 145 -3.24 -12.64 -2.87
CA LYS A 145 -2.19 -13.66 -2.94
C LYS A 145 -2.71 -14.95 -3.57
N GLU A 146 -3.93 -15.37 -3.23
CA GLU A 146 -4.59 -16.56 -3.79
C GLU A 146 -4.82 -16.42 -5.30
N LEU A 147 -5.29 -15.25 -5.75
CA LEU A 147 -5.42 -14.96 -7.19
C LEU A 147 -4.07 -15.04 -7.92
N LEU A 148 -2.99 -14.53 -7.31
CA LEU A 148 -1.65 -14.64 -7.87
C LEU A 148 -1.18 -16.10 -7.94
N MET A 149 -1.44 -16.89 -6.91
CA MET A 149 -1.08 -18.31 -6.89
C MET A 149 -1.86 -19.10 -7.93
N LYS A 150 -3.15 -18.79 -8.15
CA LYS A 150 -3.97 -19.36 -9.22
C LYS A 150 -3.33 -19.09 -10.60
N HIS A 151 -2.95 -17.84 -10.86
CA HIS A 151 -2.25 -17.50 -12.10
C HIS A 151 -0.92 -18.26 -12.26
N LYS A 152 -0.12 -18.34 -11.20
CA LYS A 152 1.17 -19.06 -11.25
C LYS A 152 1.02 -20.57 -11.47
N ALA A 153 -0.06 -21.16 -10.95
CA ALA A 153 -0.33 -22.59 -11.10
C ALA A 153 -0.81 -22.95 -12.52
N ASP A 154 -1.56 -22.08 -13.16
CA ASP A 154 -2.10 -22.27 -14.51
C ASP A 154 -2.10 -20.95 -15.31
N PRO A 155 -0.94 -20.52 -15.83
CA PRO A 155 -0.85 -19.26 -16.58
C PRO A 155 -1.63 -19.23 -17.89
N GLU A 156 -1.91 -20.39 -18.50
CA GLU A 156 -2.69 -20.50 -19.73
C GLU A 156 -4.20 -20.47 -19.45
N GLY A 157 -4.68 -21.23 -18.50
CA GLY A 157 -6.10 -21.29 -18.11
C GLY A 157 -6.54 -20.06 -17.29
N TYR A 158 -5.61 -19.41 -16.59
CA TYR A 158 -5.85 -18.16 -15.87
C TYR A 158 -4.78 -17.12 -16.19
N PRO A 159 -4.88 -16.47 -17.36
CA PRO A 159 -3.89 -15.50 -17.85
C PRO A 159 -3.70 -14.30 -16.92
N LYS A 160 -2.56 -13.64 -17.09
CA LYS A 160 -2.17 -12.45 -16.30
C LYS A 160 -3.21 -11.33 -16.33
N ASP A 161 -3.86 -11.12 -17.47
CA ASP A 161 -4.89 -10.10 -17.63
C ASP A 161 -6.15 -10.44 -16.79
N ASN A 162 -6.54 -11.71 -16.73
CA ASN A 162 -7.62 -12.17 -15.88
C ASN A 162 -7.28 -11.98 -14.41
N PHE A 163 -6.06 -12.33 -14.00
CA PHE A 163 -5.57 -12.07 -12.66
C PHE A 163 -5.67 -10.58 -12.28
N TYR A 164 -5.17 -9.68 -13.12
CA TYR A 164 -5.23 -8.26 -12.83
C TYR A 164 -6.67 -7.73 -12.81
N ASN A 165 -7.52 -8.18 -13.72
CA ASN A 165 -8.92 -7.80 -13.75
C ASN A 165 -9.65 -8.23 -12.48
N ASP A 166 -9.53 -9.49 -12.09
CA ASP A 166 -10.17 -10.03 -10.87
C ASP A 166 -9.65 -9.35 -9.61
N LEU A 167 -8.35 -9.07 -9.55
CA LEU A 167 -7.74 -8.34 -8.44
C LEU A 167 -8.29 -6.91 -8.33
N GLN A 168 -8.49 -6.20 -9.45
CA GLN A 168 -9.06 -4.85 -9.43
C GLN A 168 -10.55 -4.87 -9.07
N ILE A 169 -11.31 -5.87 -9.50
CA ILE A 169 -12.69 -6.08 -9.09
C ILE A 169 -12.77 -6.33 -7.58
N TYR A 170 -11.90 -7.18 -7.06
CA TYR A 170 -11.78 -7.42 -5.62
C TYR A 170 -11.51 -6.13 -4.85
N TYR A 171 -10.49 -5.36 -5.22
CA TYR A 171 -10.18 -4.10 -4.55
C TYR A 171 -11.36 -3.11 -4.57
N ALA A 172 -12.06 -3.02 -5.70
CA ALA A 172 -13.22 -2.13 -5.82
C ALA A 172 -14.39 -2.51 -4.88
N LYS A 173 -14.56 -3.82 -4.60
CA LYS A 173 -15.60 -4.34 -3.70
C LYS A 173 -15.15 -4.31 -2.24
N ASN A 174 -13.92 -4.74 -1.96
CA ASN A 174 -13.36 -4.86 -0.61
C ASN A 174 -13.05 -3.51 0.03
N ARG A 175 -12.63 -2.53 -0.78
CA ARG A 175 -12.32 -1.15 -0.35
C ARG A 175 -11.30 -1.09 0.81
N GLY A 176 -10.31 -1.96 0.81
CA GLY A 176 -9.24 -1.98 1.82
C GLY A 176 -9.60 -2.66 3.15
N LYS A 177 -10.84 -3.18 3.32
CA LYS A 177 -11.27 -3.81 4.57
C LYS A 177 -10.36 -4.95 5.00
N ASP A 178 -9.99 -5.86 4.09
CA ASP A 178 -9.15 -7.00 4.43
C ASP A 178 -7.70 -6.57 4.74
N ALA A 179 -7.17 -5.58 4.01
CA ALA A 179 -5.84 -5.04 4.30
C ALA A 179 -5.78 -4.43 5.72
N VAL A 180 -6.81 -3.68 6.10
CA VAL A 180 -6.93 -3.14 7.47
C VAL A 180 -7.01 -4.27 8.47
N GLN A 181 -7.84 -5.29 8.23
CA GLN A 181 -8.00 -6.42 9.15
C GLN A 181 -6.70 -7.20 9.34
N GLU A 182 -6.03 -7.56 8.25
CA GLU A 182 -4.75 -8.27 8.31
C GLU A 182 -3.66 -7.45 9.03
N ILE A 183 -3.69 -6.12 8.92
CA ILE A 183 -2.76 -5.25 9.64
C ILE A 183 -3.13 -5.18 11.12
N LEU A 184 -4.42 -5.08 11.47
CA LEU A 184 -4.86 -5.13 12.87
C LEU A 184 -4.40 -6.41 13.58
N GLU A 185 -4.45 -7.55 12.92
CA GLU A 185 -3.98 -8.83 13.46
C GLU A 185 -2.47 -8.84 13.77
N LEU A 186 -1.70 -7.93 13.19
CA LEU A 186 -0.25 -7.81 13.36
C LEU A 186 0.19 -6.74 14.38
N LEU A 187 -0.74 -5.92 14.90
CA LEU A 187 -0.48 -4.88 15.91
C LEU A 187 -0.29 -5.47 17.37
#